data_6c806ab02f2b4de205a54307f4e77687
#
_entry.id   6c806ab02f2b4de205a54307f4e77687
#
_cell.length_a   1.000
_cell.length_b   1.000
_cell.length_c   1.000
_cell.angle_alpha   90.00
_cell.angle_beta   90.00
_cell.angle_gamma   90.00
#
_symmetry.space_group_name_H-M   'P 1'
#
loop_
_entity.id
_entity.type
_entity.pdbx_description
1 polymer ?
#
loop_
_entity_poly.entity_id
_entity_poly.type
_entity_poly.pdbx_seq_one_letter_code
_entity_poly.pdbx_strand_id
1 'polypeptide(L)'
;MTAWGGGASEQPAAVRALRRALGADEVSHAWLVVGPPSVGQEDLAKGLAMALNCEQAAAPDAGCATCERCQRILRGSHELLESRQPAGSQYVVDDVRDDWIRPASRSITDGRRRVVRITAADRMNEASQNAFLKVLEEPPPSVVWLLEVEDESVLLDTVVSRCRRLTVVPWGLAALRDRAGALEIPADRVEALARVALGSPDRLATLAEDGVAEARDDHLAILDGLATGGPGQVIPMVKDLTSWAKGRVAPLKERHAAELAQLEEDFGVDARGKGWPPGMKAQVQRRHDRLERGEQRRALGMVLDNLATYLRDLLVVASDGDSDALVNVDHLDDLERDAQRLPAAAVVTGLQAVERCRAALERNGNPELQFERLLLALALPIYAHAAKAARAAR
;
A
#
# COMPACT_ATOMS: atom_id res chain seq x y z
N MET A 1 -26.30 -0.97 -3.52
CA MET A 1 -25.03 -1.08 -2.77
C MET A 1 -25.33 -0.79 -1.31
N THR A 2 -24.79 -1.57 -0.38
CA THR A 2 -24.90 -1.29 1.07
C THR A 2 -23.73 -0.43 1.51
N ALA A 3 -23.86 0.30 2.62
CA ALA A 3 -22.77 1.10 3.18
C ALA A 3 -21.49 0.27 3.50
N TRP A 4 -21.65 -1.03 3.68
CA TRP A 4 -20.58 -1.99 3.99
C TRP A 4 -20.26 -2.90 2.81
N GLY A 5 -20.29 -2.36 1.59
CA GLY A 5 -19.92 -3.08 0.35
C GLY A 5 -18.43 -2.93 0.03
N GLY A 6 -18.03 -3.43 -1.15
CA GLY A 6 -16.63 -3.42 -1.57
C GLY A 6 -15.73 -4.24 -0.66
N GLY A 7 -14.54 -3.74 -0.35
CA GLY A 7 -13.59 -4.42 0.54
C GLY A 7 -14.07 -4.62 1.98
N ALA A 8 -15.03 -3.83 2.46
CA ALA A 8 -15.61 -4.01 3.78
C ALA A 8 -16.38 -5.34 3.91
N SER A 9 -16.99 -5.85 2.83
CA SER A 9 -17.69 -7.14 2.84
C SER A 9 -16.77 -8.33 3.17
N GLU A 10 -15.50 -8.22 2.82
CA GLU A 10 -14.47 -9.22 3.11
C GLU A 10 -13.89 -9.10 4.53
N GLN A 11 -14.38 -8.12 5.31
CA GLN A 11 -13.98 -7.87 6.70
C GLN A 11 -15.16 -8.05 7.69
N PRO A 12 -15.85 -9.21 7.71
CA PRO A 12 -17.11 -9.37 8.43
C PRO A 12 -16.97 -9.18 9.94
N ALA A 13 -15.82 -9.48 10.53
CA ALA A 13 -15.58 -9.27 11.97
C ALA A 13 -15.49 -7.77 12.30
N ALA A 14 -14.75 -7.00 11.50
CA ALA A 14 -14.61 -5.55 11.66
C ALA A 14 -15.95 -4.84 11.43
N VAL A 15 -16.67 -5.19 10.37
CA VAL A 15 -18.02 -4.66 10.09
C VAL A 15 -18.98 -4.94 11.27
N ARG A 16 -19.01 -6.17 11.79
CA ARG A 16 -19.86 -6.48 12.96
C ARG A 16 -19.51 -5.67 14.19
N ALA A 17 -18.23 -5.43 14.45
CA ALA A 17 -17.79 -4.62 15.59
C ALA A 17 -18.22 -3.16 15.45
N LEU A 18 -18.05 -2.56 14.26
CA LEU A 18 -18.48 -1.20 13.97
C LEU A 18 -20.01 -1.05 14.05
N ARG A 19 -20.76 -1.99 13.44
CA ARG A 19 -22.24 -1.99 13.49
C ARG A 19 -22.78 -2.10 14.91
N ARG A 20 -22.19 -2.93 15.77
CA ARG A 20 -22.58 -3.03 17.18
C ARG A 20 -22.37 -1.71 17.91
N ALA A 21 -21.22 -1.05 17.69
CA ALA A 21 -20.94 0.24 18.31
C ALA A 21 -21.91 1.34 17.85
N LEU A 22 -22.26 1.35 16.55
CA LEU A 22 -23.24 2.27 15.98
C LEU A 22 -24.65 2.01 16.55
N GLY A 23 -25.07 0.75 16.59
CA GLY A 23 -26.40 0.37 17.09
C GLY A 23 -26.58 0.64 18.58
N ALA A 24 -25.51 0.61 19.37
CA ALA A 24 -25.52 0.97 20.79
C ALA A 24 -25.29 2.47 21.05
N ASP A 25 -25.05 3.28 20.03
CA ASP A 25 -24.60 4.69 20.13
C ASP A 25 -23.30 4.85 20.96
N GLU A 26 -22.44 3.82 20.93
CA GLU A 26 -21.16 3.74 21.67
C GLU A 26 -19.97 3.75 20.72
N VAL A 27 -19.98 4.64 19.73
CA VAL A 27 -18.89 4.73 18.78
C VAL A 27 -17.66 5.36 19.43
N SER A 28 -16.59 4.58 19.57
CA SER A 28 -15.31 5.06 20.11
C SER A 28 -14.78 6.24 19.29
N HIS A 29 -14.17 7.20 19.97
CA HIS A 29 -13.48 8.33 19.33
C HIS A 29 -12.24 7.91 18.53
N ALA A 30 -11.64 6.75 18.83
CA ALA A 30 -10.48 6.23 18.12
C ALA A 30 -10.57 4.71 17.96
N TRP A 31 -10.23 4.24 16.76
CA TRP A 31 -10.13 2.84 16.40
C TRP A 31 -8.73 2.55 15.86
N LEU A 32 -8.13 1.45 16.30
CA LEU A 32 -6.88 0.93 15.79
C LEU A 32 -7.18 -0.25 14.86
N VAL A 33 -6.99 -0.05 13.56
CA VAL A 33 -7.23 -1.05 12.52
C VAL A 33 -5.92 -1.77 12.27
N VAL A 34 -5.83 -3.01 12.76
CA VAL A 34 -4.61 -3.83 12.73
C VAL A 34 -4.71 -4.90 11.64
N GLY A 35 -3.74 -4.94 10.78
CA GLY A 35 -3.60 -5.96 9.72
C GLY A 35 -2.93 -5.43 8.46
N PRO A 36 -2.80 -6.28 7.43
CA PRO A 36 -2.12 -5.88 6.20
C PRO A 36 -2.83 -4.70 5.53
N PRO A 37 -2.09 -3.83 4.83
CA PRO A 37 -2.66 -2.68 4.15
C PRO A 37 -3.51 -3.10 2.94
N SER A 38 -4.42 -2.21 2.55
CA SER A 38 -5.19 -2.35 1.30
C SER A 38 -6.07 -3.61 1.21
N VAL A 39 -6.65 -4.05 2.34
CA VAL A 39 -7.57 -5.19 2.39
C VAL A 39 -9.02 -4.80 2.69
N GLY A 40 -9.37 -3.49 2.55
CA GLY A 40 -10.74 -3.00 2.76
C GLY A 40 -10.88 -1.92 3.83
N GLN A 41 -9.78 -1.40 4.38
CA GLN A 41 -9.78 -0.35 5.40
C GLN A 41 -10.48 0.93 4.92
N GLU A 42 -10.27 1.31 3.65
CA GLU A 42 -10.94 2.47 3.08
C GLU A 42 -12.45 2.28 3.01
N ASP A 43 -12.91 1.11 2.61
CA ASP A 43 -14.35 0.82 2.54
C ASP A 43 -14.97 0.71 3.94
N LEU A 44 -14.22 0.23 4.94
CA LEU A 44 -14.64 0.31 6.35
C LEU A 44 -14.80 1.76 6.81
N ALA A 45 -13.85 2.64 6.45
CA ALA A 45 -13.92 4.07 6.77
C ALA A 45 -15.10 4.76 6.08
N LYS A 46 -15.32 4.47 4.79
CA LYS A 46 -16.49 4.95 4.04
C LYS A 46 -17.80 4.46 4.66
N GLY A 47 -17.87 3.18 5.01
CA GLY A 47 -19.04 2.58 5.67
C GLY A 47 -19.36 3.26 7.01
N LEU A 48 -18.34 3.47 7.84
CA LEU A 48 -18.47 4.16 9.12
C LEU A 48 -18.93 5.63 8.93
N ALA A 49 -18.29 6.37 8.01
CA ALA A 49 -18.64 7.76 7.74
C ALA A 49 -20.09 7.88 7.22
N MET A 50 -20.51 6.97 6.34
CA MET A 50 -21.89 6.94 5.87
C MET A 50 -22.89 6.60 7.00
N ALA A 51 -22.60 5.58 7.82
CA ALA A 51 -23.49 5.20 8.91
C ALA A 51 -23.67 6.33 9.94
N LEU A 52 -22.58 7.05 10.27
CA LEU A 52 -22.63 8.18 11.19
C LEU A 52 -23.41 9.40 10.68
N ASN A 53 -23.50 9.58 9.35
CA ASN A 53 -23.95 10.83 8.74
C ASN A 53 -25.12 10.68 7.77
N CYS A 54 -25.63 9.47 7.53
CA CYS A 54 -26.71 9.25 6.58
C CYS A 54 -28.00 9.95 7.00
N GLU A 55 -28.64 10.67 6.08
CA GLU A 55 -29.93 11.33 6.29
C GLU A 55 -31.11 10.39 6.17
N GLN A 56 -30.93 9.28 5.43
CA GLN A 56 -31.98 8.33 5.08
C GLN A 56 -31.68 6.93 5.62
N ALA A 57 -30.91 6.85 6.70
CA ALA A 57 -30.57 5.55 7.29
C ALA A 57 -31.82 4.82 7.78
N ALA A 58 -32.02 3.60 7.30
CA ALA A 58 -33.09 2.73 7.78
C ALA A 58 -32.80 2.15 9.17
N ALA A 59 -31.52 2.14 9.58
CA ALA A 59 -31.03 1.70 10.88
C ALA A 59 -29.79 2.49 11.29
N PRO A 60 -29.52 2.66 12.62
CA PRO A 60 -28.39 3.46 13.11
C PRO A 60 -27.03 2.94 12.64
N ASP A 61 -26.94 1.66 12.29
CA ASP A 61 -25.71 0.97 11.90
C ASP A 61 -25.50 0.87 10.37
N ALA A 62 -26.30 1.59 9.57
CA ALA A 62 -26.26 1.51 8.13
C ALA A 62 -26.37 2.89 7.45
N GLY A 63 -25.52 3.15 6.49
CA GLY A 63 -25.73 4.22 5.50
C GLY A 63 -26.55 3.72 4.31
N CYS A 64 -27.36 4.58 3.69
CA CYS A 64 -28.20 4.18 2.55
C CYS A 64 -27.40 4.03 1.22
N ALA A 65 -26.19 4.59 1.16
CA ALA A 65 -25.34 4.66 -0.05
C ALA A 65 -25.99 5.36 -1.26
N THR A 66 -27.18 5.96 -1.11
CA THR A 66 -27.96 6.56 -2.22
C THR A 66 -28.24 8.05 -2.02
N CYS A 67 -28.35 8.55 -0.79
CA CYS A 67 -28.54 9.99 -0.56
C CYS A 67 -27.29 10.78 -0.98
N GLU A 68 -27.44 12.06 -1.20
CA GLU A 68 -26.37 12.93 -1.69
C GLU A 68 -25.13 12.89 -0.80
N ARG A 69 -25.29 12.91 0.51
CA ARG A 69 -24.17 12.83 1.47
C ARG A 69 -23.42 11.50 1.37
N CYS A 70 -24.12 10.37 1.33
CA CYS A 70 -23.50 9.05 1.14
C CYS A 70 -22.76 8.98 -0.22
N GLN A 71 -23.33 9.50 -1.28
CA GLN A 71 -22.71 9.50 -2.58
C GLN A 71 -21.45 10.39 -2.64
N ARG A 72 -21.42 11.50 -1.94
CA ARG A 72 -20.24 12.35 -1.82
C ARG A 72 -19.12 11.65 -1.02
N ILE A 73 -19.46 10.96 0.07
CA ILE A 73 -18.49 10.15 0.86
C ILE A 73 -17.91 9.04 -0.03
N LEU A 74 -18.73 8.31 -0.79
CA LEU A 74 -18.28 7.25 -1.69
C LEU A 74 -17.30 7.74 -2.75
N ARG A 75 -17.52 8.95 -3.27
CA ARG A 75 -16.60 9.59 -4.24
C ARG A 75 -15.32 10.14 -3.61
N GLY A 76 -15.17 10.10 -2.29
CA GLY A 76 -13.98 10.62 -1.60
C GLY A 76 -13.87 12.15 -1.57
N SER A 77 -14.95 12.88 -1.88
CA SER A 77 -14.98 14.34 -2.02
C SER A 77 -15.76 15.03 -0.89
N HIS A 78 -15.73 14.49 0.33
CA HIS A 78 -16.49 15.04 1.44
C HIS A 78 -15.64 15.29 2.68
N GLU A 79 -15.89 16.44 3.36
CA GLU A 79 -15.26 16.81 4.63
C GLU A 79 -15.51 15.80 5.78
N LEU A 80 -16.50 14.90 5.62
CA LEU A 80 -16.86 13.88 6.61
C LEU A 80 -15.98 12.62 6.54
N LEU A 81 -15.14 12.48 5.51
CA LEU A 81 -14.13 11.42 5.42
C LEU A 81 -12.83 12.02 4.89
N GLU A 82 -11.86 12.12 5.75
CA GLU A 82 -10.53 12.59 5.40
C GLU A 82 -9.52 11.45 5.54
N SER A 83 -8.61 11.32 4.58
CA SER A 83 -7.49 10.37 4.64
C SER A 83 -6.17 11.11 4.74
N ARG A 84 -5.33 10.67 5.66
CA ARG A 84 -3.97 11.18 5.88
C ARG A 84 -2.98 10.07 5.57
N GLN A 85 -1.98 10.41 4.78
CA GLN A 85 -0.88 9.51 4.41
C GLN A 85 0.44 10.18 4.79
N PRO A 86 1.48 9.41 5.15
CA PRO A 86 2.76 10.01 5.47
C PRO A 86 3.33 10.69 4.23
N ALA A 87 3.78 11.90 4.41
CA ALA A 87 4.36 12.72 3.35
C ALA A 87 5.71 12.17 2.85
N GLY A 88 6.39 11.44 3.72
CA GLY A 88 7.67 10.82 3.48
C GLY A 88 7.68 9.36 3.95
N SER A 89 8.82 8.92 4.49
CA SER A 89 8.94 7.60 5.12
C SER A 89 8.24 7.53 6.49
N GLN A 90 8.05 8.67 7.15
CA GLN A 90 7.45 8.79 8.48
C GLN A 90 6.54 10.01 8.56
N TYR A 91 5.60 9.97 9.51
CA TYR A 91 4.91 11.16 9.97
C TYR A 91 5.79 11.96 10.93
N VAL A 92 5.84 13.26 10.74
CA VAL A 92 6.53 14.17 11.65
C VAL A 92 5.52 14.93 12.52
N VAL A 93 6.00 15.51 13.61
CA VAL A 93 5.16 16.17 14.61
C VAL A 93 4.32 17.32 14.04
N ASP A 94 4.85 18.02 13.04
CA ASP A 94 4.15 19.12 12.37
C ASP A 94 2.97 18.61 11.52
N ASP A 95 3.09 17.44 10.85
CA ASP A 95 1.98 16.80 10.15
C ASP A 95 0.81 16.55 11.14
N VAL A 96 1.13 16.02 12.33
CA VAL A 96 0.11 15.73 13.34
C VAL A 96 -0.55 17.00 13.85
N ARG A 97 0.22 18.05 14.16
CA ARG A 97 -0.32 19.29 14.72
C ARG A 97 -1.10 20.11 13.71
N ASP A 98 -0.55 20.28 12.51
CA ASP A 98 -1.05 21.23 11.53
C ASP A 98 -2.07 20.61 10.58
N ASP A 99 -1.85 19.35 10.17
CA ASP A 99 -2.71 18.68 9.21
C ASP A 99 -3.80 17.80 9.87
N TRP A 100 -3.63 17.36 11.13
CA TRP A 100 -4.62 16.52 11.80
C TRP A 100 -5.36 17.25 12.90
N ILE A 101 -4.64 17.77 13.92
CA ILE A 101 -5.27 18.31 15.13
C ILE A 101 -6.02 19.61 14.83
N ARG A 102 -5.37 20.57 14.17
CA ARG A 102 -5.99 21.86 13.84
C ARG A 102 -7.24 21.73 12.95
N PRO A 103 -7.23 20.95 11.85
CA PRO A 103 -8.44 20.74 11.06
C PRO A 103 -9.54 19.99 11.81
N ALA A 104 -9.17 19.02 12.65
CA ALA A 104 -10.13 18.25 13.45
C ALA A 104 -10.91 19.12 14.46
N SER A 105 -10.31 20.22 14.93
CA SER A 105 -10.94 21.16 15.86
C SER A 105 -11.92 22.12 15.18
N ARG A 106 -12.04 22.10 13.84
CA ARG A 106 -12.99 22.95 13.11
C ARG A 106 -14.40 22.35 13.18
N SER A 107 -15.40 23.21 13.33
CA SER A 107 -16.79 22.80 13.28
C SER A 107 -17.14 22.19 11.93
N ILE A 108 -17.97 21.16 11.94
CA ILE A 108 -18.52 20.53 10.74
C ILE A 108 -19.74 21.33 10.33
N THR A 109 -19.80 21.76 9.07
CA THR A 109 -20.92 22.53 8.53
C THR A 109 -22.08 21.65 8.09
N ASP A 110 -21.76 20.42 7.64
CA ASP A 110 -22.75 19.48 7.14
C ASP A 110 -22.44 18.06 7.66
N GLY A 111 -23.25 17.56 8.59
CA GLY A 111 -23.11 16.23 9.17
C GLY A 111 -22.98 16.21 10.68
N ARG A 112 -22.77 15.00 11.23
CA ARG A 112 -22.69 14.76 12.67
C ARG A 112 -21.28 14.51 13.16
N ARG A 113 -20.53 13.66 12.43
CA ARG A 113 -19.18 13.25 12.80
C ARG A 113 -18.27 13.11 11.56
N ARG A 114 -17.06 13.58 11.68
CA ARG A 114 -16.00 13.39 10.68
C ARG A 114 -15.21 12.13 11.03
N VAL A 115 -14.92 11.31 10.04
CA VAL A 115 -13.99 10.18 10.14
C VAL A 115 -12.66 10.62 9.55
N VAL A 116 -11.59 10.55 10.34
CA VAL A 116 -10.22 10.83 9.91
C VAL A 116 -9.43 9.53 9.89
N ARG A 117 -9.12 9.07 8.71
CA ARG A 117 -8.35 7.87 8.44
C ARG A 117 -6.87 8.23 8.37
N ILE A 118 -6.04 7.58 9.17
CA ILE A 118 -4.59 7.74 9.20
C ILE A 118 -3.97 6.42 8.73
N THR A 119 -3.47 6.39 7.51
CA THR A 119 -2.84 5.20 6.92
C THR A 119 -1.41 5.05 7.41
N ALA A 120 -0.95 3.82 7.58
CA ALA A 120 0.41 3.52 8.05
C ALA A 120 0.77 4.33 9.32
N ALA A 121 -0.11 4.28 10.33
CA ALA A 121 0.08 5.02 11.58
C ALA A 121 1.29 4.50 12.38
N ASP A 122 1.75 3.28 12.14
CA ASP A 122 3.01 2.70 12.60
C ASP A 122 4.26 3.46 12.10
N ARG A 123 4.10 4.34 11.10
CA ARG A 123 5.16 5.26 10.66
C ARG A 123 5.23 6.57 11.44
N MET A 124 4.43 6.75 12.47
CA MET A 124 4.58 7.87 13.40
C MET A 124 5.87 7.70 14.23
N ASN A 125 6.75 8.70 14.22
CA ASN A 125 7.84 8.72 15.18
C ASN A 125 7.31 9.01 16.61
N GLU A 126 8.11 8.78 17.63
CA GLU A 126 7.71 8.93 19.03
C GLU A 126 7.18 10.35 19.34
N ALA A 127 7.80 11.39 18.79
CA ALA A 127 7.35 12.77 18.98
C ALA A 127 5.96 13.02 18.37
N SER A 128 5.66 12.41 17.22
CA SER A 128 4.35 12.46 16.55
C SER A 128 3.29 11.71 17.36
N GLN A 129 3.61 10.53 17.87
CA GLN A 129 2.71 9.75 18.74
C GLN A 129 2.39 10.52 20.02
N ASN A 130 3.40 11.10 20.69
CA ASN A 130 3.21 11.90 21.88
C ASN A 130 2.36 13.17 21.62
N ALA A 131 2.51 13.81 20.46
CA ALA A 131 1.67 14.94 20.08
C ALA A 131 0.20 14.51 19.88
N PHE A 132 -0.01 13.30 19.34
CA PHE A 132 -1.35 12.76 19.10
C PHE A 132 -2.07 12.31 20.38
N LEU A 133 -1.34 11.95 21.45
CA LEU A 133 -1.95 11.56 22.74
C LEU A 133 -2.91 12.61 23.28
N LYS A 134 -2.62 13.91 23.12
CA LYS A 134 -3.52 14.99 23.57
C LYS A 134 -4.90 14.90 22.95
N VAL A 135 -4.99 14.49 21.69
CA VAL A 135 -6.26 14.32 20.95
C VAL A 135 -6.99 13.06 21.40
N LEU A 136 -6.24 12.02 21.76
CA LEU A 136 -6.82 10.78 22.27
C LEU A 136 -7.35 10.94 23.71
N GLU A 137 -6.76 11.84 24.51
CA GLU A 137 -7.18 12.14 25.87
C GLU A 137 -8.37 13.11 25.91
N GLU A 138 -8.36 14.11 25.04
CA GLU A 138 -9.42 15.12 24.93
C GLU A 138 -9.95 15.15 23.49
N PRO A 139 -10.68 14.11 23.05
CA PRO A 139 -11.08 13.98 21.65
C PRO A 139 -12.16 15.02 21.29
N PRO A 140 -12.04 15.67 20.12
CA PRO A 140 -13.12 16.49 19.59
C PRO A 140 -14.39 15.64 19.41
N PRO A 141 -15.54 16.05 19.94
CA PRO A 141 -16.76 15.21 19.97
C PRO A 141 -17.29 14.87 18.56
N SER A 142 -16.91 15.66 17.58
CA SER A 142 -17.33 15.49 16.17
C SER A 142 -16.37 14.66 15.33
N VAL A 143 -15.30 14.08 15.90
CA VAL A 143 -14.27 13.36 15.15
C VAL A 143 -14.17 11.92 15.61
N VAL A 144 -14.03 11.00 14.65
CA VAL A 144 -13.66 9.59 14.88
C VAL A 144 -12.37 9.31 14.12
N TRP A 145 -11.35 8.84 14.84
CA TRP A 145 -10.05 8.51 14.30
C TRP A 145 -10.00 7.03 13.94
N LEU A 146 -9.47 6.72 12.73
CA LEU A 146 -9.13 5.37 12.29
C LEU A 146 -7.63 5.32 12.03
N LEU A 147 -6.87 4.68 12.93
CA LEU A 147 -5.43 4.48 12.79
C LEU A 147 -5.18 3.11 12.17
N GLU A 148 -4.59 3.05 11.00
CA GLU A 148 -4.24 1.81 10.31
C GLU A 148 -2.79 1.46 10.56
N VAL A 149 -2.54 0.24 11.01
CA VAL A 149 -1.20 -0.28 11.30
C VAL A 149 -1.08 -1.72 10.82
N GLU A 150 0.11 -2.09 10.37
CA GLU A 150 0.44 -3.50 10.13
C GLU A 150 0.82 -4.19 11.45
N ASP A 151 1.64 -3.52 12.27
CA ASP A 151 2.10 -3.98 13.56
C ASP A 151 1.84 -2.93 14.65
N GLU A 152 0.98 -3.27 15.60
CA GLU A 152 0.66 -2.39 16.72
C GLU A 152 1.81 -2.24 17.73
N SER A 153 2.78 -3.17 17.74
CA SER A 153 3.93 -3.13 18.67
C SER A 153 4.87 -1.94 18.44
N VAL A 154 4.76 -1.30 17.29
CA VAL A 154 5.53 -0.08 16.94
C VAL A 154 4.94 1.18 17.58
N LEU A 155 3.67 1.12 18.00
CA LEU A 155 3.00 2.23 18.67
C LEU A 155 3.28 2.20 20.18
N LEU A 156 3.25 3.38 20.78
CA LEU A 156 3.31 3.50 22.24
C LEU A 156 2.07 2.85 22.88
N ASP A 157 2.27 2.12 23.96
CA ASP A 157 1.18 1.50 24.73
C ASP A 157 0.11 2.50 25.16
N THR A 158 0.52 3.75 25.39
CA THR A 158 -0.38 4.87 25.71
C THR A 158 -1.32 5.25 24.57
N VAL A 159 -0.90 5.08 23.31
CA VAL A 159 -1.75 5.26 22.11
C VAL A 159 -2.68 4.06 21.96
N VAL A 160 -2.13 2.84 22.00
CA VAL A 160 -2.88 1.59 21.83
C VAL A 160 -4.01 1.47 22.85
N SER A 161 -3.73 1.76 24.12
CA SER A 161 -4.70 1.65 25.22
C SER A 161 -5.91 2.60 25.12
N ARG A 162 -5.80 3.67 24.32
CA ARG A 162 -6.88 4.65 24.09
C ARG A 162 -7.67 4.39 22.80
N CYS A 163 -7.27 3.39 22.03
CA CYS A 163 -7.95 3.01 20.79
C CYS A 163 -8.73 1.71 20.97
N ARG A 164 -9.90 1.63 20.35
CA ARG A 164 -10.63 0.37 20.25
C ARG A 164 -10.08 -0.42 19.05
N ARG A 165 -9.65 -1.66 19.27
CA ARG A 165 -9.02 -2.49 18.23
C ARG A 165 -10.06 -3.05 17.26
N LEU A 166 -9.71 -3.01 15.96
CA LEU A 166 -10.32 -3.73 14.85
C LEU A 166 -9.25 -4.54 14.15
N THR A 167 -9.52 -5.80 13.86
CA THR A 167 -8.60 -6.63 13.07
C THR A 167 -9.13 -6.77 11.66
N VAL A 168 -8.28 -6.56 10.67
CA VAL A 168 -8.53 -6.84 9.26
C VAL A 168 -7.62 -7.96 8.78
N VAL A 169 -8.09 -8.74 7.81
CA VAL A 169 -7.41 -9.93 7.33
C VAL A 169 -7.23 -9.87 5.81
N PRO A 170 -6.22 -10.55 5.25
CA PRO A 170 -6.10 -10.72 3.80
C PRO A 170 -7.39 -11.31 3.21
N TRP A 171 -7.74 -10.94 1.99
CA TRP A 171 -8.85 -11.56 1.27
C TRP A 171 -8.53 -13.01 0.96
N GLY A 172 -9.55 -13.85 1.04
CA GLY A 172 -9.45 -15.23 0.57
C GLY A 172 -9.27 -15.30 -0.96
N LEU A 173 -8.62 -16.36 -1.43
CA LEU A 173 -8.34 -16.56 -2.86
C LEU A 173 -9.62 -16.57 -3.71
N ALA A 174 -10.72 -17.11 -3.20
CA ALA A 174 -12.02 -17.08 -3.90
C ALA A 174 -12.50 -15.64 -4.16
N ALA A 175 -12.46 -14.76 -3.14
CA ALA A 175 -12.85 -13.37 -3.29
C ALA A 175 -11.94 -12.60 -4.26
N LEU A 176 -10.64 -12.93 -4.29
CA LEU A 176 -9.71 -12.34 -5.26
C LEU A 176 -9.98 -12.82 -6.70
N ARG A 177 -10.36 -14.10 -6.90
CA ARG A 177 -10.78 -14.59 -8.23
C ARG A 177 -12.04 -13.90 -8.72
N ASP A 178 -13.04 -13.72 -7.85
CA ASP A 178 -14.26 -12.98 -8.18
C ASP A 178 -13.92 -11.51 -8.53
N ARG A 179 -13.01 -10.90 -7.78
CA ARG A 179 -12.52 -9.55 -8.04
C ARG A 179 -11.75 -9.47 -9.37
N ALA A 180 -10.96 -10.48 -9.72
CA ALA A 180 -10.24 -10.55 -10.98
C ALA A 180 -11.20 -10.57 -12.18
N GLY A 181 -12.31 -11.28 -12.08
CA GLY A 181 -13.37 -11.26 -13.08
C GLY A 181 -13.97 -9.86 -13.27
N ALA A 182 -14.19 -9.12 -12.18
CA ALA A 182 -14.68 -7.74 -12.24
C ALA A 182 -13.64 -6.72 -12.78
N LEU A 183 -12.36 -7.10 -12.82
CA LEU A 183 -11.26 -6.32 -13.40
C LEU A 183 -10.96 -6.75 -14.85
N GLU A 184 -11.77 -7.64 -15.43
CA GLU A 184 -11.62 -8.17 -16.79
C GLU A 184 -10.24 -8.84 -17.03
N ILE A 185 -9.64 -9.40 -15.99
CA ILE A 185 -8.38 -10.15 -16.11
C ILE A 185 -8.63 -11.41 -16.97
N PRO A 186 -7.77 -11.70 -17.96
CA PRO A 186 -7.89 -12.90 -18.80
C PRO A 186 -7.96 -14.19 -17.96
N ALA A 187 -8.85 -15.11 -18.33
CA ALA A 187 -9.18 -16.29 -17.53
C ALA A 187 -7.95 -17.18 -17.21
N ASP A 188 -7.00 -17.26 -18.11
CA ASP A 188 -5.72 -17.99 -17.97
C ASP A 188 -4.78 -17.36 -16.95
N ARG A 189 -4.93 -16.06 -16.65
CA ARG A 189 -4.12 -15.32 -15.66
C ARG A 189 -4.79 -15.14 -14.30
N VAL A 190 -6.08 -15.39 -14.17
CA VAL A 190 -6.85 -15.14 -12.93
C VAL A 190 -6.23 -15.84 -11.74
N GLU A 191 -5.91 -17.14 -11.84
CA GLU A 191 -5.37 -17.92 -10.73
C GLU A 191 -4.03 -17.38 -10.25
N ALA A 192 -3.11 -17.13 -11.18
CA ALA A 192 -1.78 -16.64 -10.87
C ALA A 192 -1.83 -15.25 -10.23
N LEU A 193 -2.53 -14.29 -10.86
CA LEU A 193 -2.60 -12.92 -10.35
C LEU A 193 -3.36 -12.81 -9.03
N ALA A 194 -4.39 -13.64 -8.81
CA ALA A 194 -5.08 -13.71 -7.52
C ALA A 194 -4.14 -14.21 -6.40
N ARG A 195 -3.27 -15.20 -6.66
CA ARG A 195 -2.26 -15.66 -5.70
C ARG A 195 -1.18 -14.60 -5.43
N VAL A 196 -0.66 -13.99 -6.51
CA VAL A 196 0.36 -12.93 -6.44
C VAL A 196 -0.17 -11.68 -5.72
N ALA A 197 -1.47 -11.45 -5.72
CA ALA A 197 -2.08 -10.35 -4.97
C ALA A 197 -1.94 -10.49 -3.44
N LEU A 198 -1.59 -11.66 -2.91
CA LEU A 198 -1.32 -11.92 -1.48
C LEU A 198 -2.43 -11.42 -0.54
N GLY A 199 -3.68 -11.56 -0.95
CA GLY A 199 -4.83 -11.11 -0.16
C GLY A 199 -5.19 -9.64 -0.31
N SER A 200 -4.49 -8.87 -1.16
CA SER A 200 -4.76 -7.45 -1.39
C SER A 200 -5.51 -7.21 -2.70
N PRO A 201 -6.78 -6.74 -2.66
CA PRO A 201 -7.52 -6.37 -3.85
C PRO A 201 -6.92 -5.18 -4.61
N ASP A 202 -6.25 -4.26 -3.91
CA ASP A 202 -5.57 -3.12 -4.55
C ASP A 202 -4.33 -3.57 -5.31
N ARG A 203 -3.58 -4.55 -4.76
CA ARG A 203 -2.46 -5.16 -5.48
C ARG A 203 -2.95 -5.91 -6.71
N LEU A 204 -4.06 -6.63 -6.62
CA LEU A 204 -4.68 -7.27 -7.77
C LEU A 204 -5.08 -6.26 -8.85
N ALA A 205 -5.71 -5.14 -8.45
CA ALA A 205 -6.06 -4.07 -9.38
C ALA A 205 -4.83 -3.47 -10.07
N THR A 206 -3.73 -3.28 -9.32
CA THR A 206 -2.46 -2.81 -9.90
C THR A 206 -1.86 -3.82 -10.89
N LEU A 207 -1.93 -5.12 -10.57
CA LEU A 207 -1.45 -6.19 -11.47
C LEU A 207 -2.30 -6.30 -12.76
N ALA A 208 -3.55 -5.85 -12.72
CA ALA A 208 -4.44 -5.79 -13.88
C ALA A 208 -4.19 -4.56 -14.78
N GLU A 209 -3.38 -3.59 -14.37
CA GLU A 209 -3.02 -2.45 -15.21
C GLU A 209 -2.11 -2.87 -16.36
N ASP A 210 -2.25 -2.19 -17.50
CA ASP A 210 -1.50 -2.49 -18.72
C ASP A 210 0.03 -2.54 -18.48
N GLY A 211 0.65 -3.62 -18.92
CA GLY A 211 2.09 -3.83 -18.84
C GLY A 211 2.65 -4.18 -17.45
N VAL A 212 1.82 -4.24 -16.40
CA VAL A 212 2.30 -4.54 -15.04
C VAL A 212 2.52 -6.04 -14.83
N ALA A 213 1.63 -6.87 -15.37
CA ALA A 213 1.79 -8.32 -15.31
C ALA A 213 2.99 -8.78 -16.14
N GLU A 214 3.22 -8.18 -17.32
CA GLU A 214 4.39 -8.43 -18.16
C GLU A 214 5.69 -8.00 -17.47
N ALA A 215 5.68 -6.83 -16.84
CA ALA A 215 6.84 -6.37 -16.06
C ALA A 215 7.15 -7.31 -14.88
N ARG A 216 6.13 -7.95 -14.29
CA ARG A 216 6.37 -9.00 -13.28
C ARG A 216 7.15 -10.16 -13.86
N ASP A 217 6.80 -10.63 -15.05
CA ASP A 217 7.50 -11.73 -15.71
C ASP A 217 8.98 -11.36 -15.96
N ASP A 218 9.26 -10.12 -16.37
CA ASP A 218 10.63 -9.60 -16.50
C ASP A 218 11.37 -9.55 -15.14
N HIS A 219 10.68 -9.19 -14.05
CA HIS A 219 11.27 -9.19 -12.72
C HIS A 219 11.64 -10.59 -12.24
N LEU A 220 10.85 -11.61 -12.57
CA LEU A 220 11.11 -13.00 -12.19
C LEU A 220 12.27 -13.58 -13.04
N ALA A 221 12.41 -13.18 -14.30
CA ALA A 221 13.49 -13.59 -15.18
C ALA A 221 14.90 -13.10 -14.75
N ILE A 222 14.96 -12.18 -13.78
CA ILE A 222 16.25 -11.66 -13.27
C ILE A 222 17.16 -12.79 -12.75
N LEU A 223 16.60 -13.79 -12.08
CA LEU A 223 17.40 -14.88 -11.51
C LEU A 223 18.05 -15.73 -12.60
N ASP A 224 17.33 -16.06 -13.66
CA ASP A 224 17.90 -16.76 -14.82
C ASP A 224 18.96 -15.90 -15.54
N GLY A 225 18.70 -14.60 -15.70
CA GLY A 225 19.67 -13.67 -16.27
C GLY A 225 20.97 -13.56 -15.45
N LEU A 226 20.89 -13.60 -14.13
CA LEU A 226 22.06 -13.64 -13.24
C LEU A 226 22.79 -14.99 -13.30
N ALA A 227 22.06 -16.10 -13.45
CA ALA A 227 22.65 -17.43 -13.58
C ALA A 227 23.44 -17.59 -14.88
N THR A 228 22.94 -17.03 -15.97
CA THR A 228 23.55 -17.16 -17.31
C THR A 228 24.60 -16.09 -17.59
N GLY A 229 24.33 -14.84 -17.25
CA GLY A 229 25.21 -13.70 -17.55
C GLY A 229 26.15 -13.29 -16.41
N GLY A 230 25.93 -13.82 -15.21
CA GLY A 230 26.75 -13.54 -14.04
C GLY A 230 26.66 -12.11 -13.51
N PRO A 231 27.59 -11.70 -12.61
CA PRO A 231 27.55 -10.39 -11.94
C PRO A 231 27.64 -9.19 -12.90
N GLY A 232 28.12 -9.37 -14.14
CA GLY A 232 28.19 -8.31 -15.15
C GLY A 232 26.82 -7.78 -15.60
N GLN A 233 25.75 -8.56 -15.40
CA GLN A 233 24.38 -8.17 -15.73
C GLN A 233 23.71 -7.28 -14.67
N VAL A 234 24.29 -7.15 -13.49
CA VAL A 234 23.67 -6.42 -12.37
C VAL A 234 23.36 -4.96 -12.73
N ILE A 235 24.33 -4.23 -13.30
CA ILE A 235 24.14 -2.80 -13.63
C ILE A 235 23.04 -2.58 -14.68
N PRO A 236 23.03 -3.29 -15.83
CA PRO A 236 21.90 -3.20 -16.77
C PRO A 236 20.56 -3.49 -16.13
N MET A 237 20.42 -4.60 -15.37
CA MET A 237 19.18 -5.00 -14.71
C MET A 237 18.69 -3.94 -13.71
N VAL A 238 19.57 -3.39 -12.89
CA VAL A 238 19.22 -2.29 -11.96
C VAL A 238 18.68 -1.09 -12.71
N LYS A 239 19.31 -0.74 -13.83
CA LYS A 239 18.84 0.37 -14.68
C LYS A 239 17.44 0.12 -15.22
N ASP A 240 17.16 -1.10 -15.69
CA ASP A 240 15.85 -1.48 -16.22
C ASP A 240 14.78 -1.42 -15.12
N LEU A 241 15.02 -2.02 -13.95
CA LEU A 241 14.12 -1.99 -12.79
C LEU A 241 13.82 -0.56 -12.32
N THR A 242 14.85 0.26 -12.17
CA THR A 242 14.67 1.64 -11.71
C THR A 242 14.01 2.53 -12.77
N SER A 243 14.24 2.26 -14.06
CA SER A 243 13.58 2.94 -15.17
C SER A 243 12.09 2.58 -15.25
N TRP A 244 11.76 1.30 -15.07
CA TRP A 244 10.37 0.86 -14.98
C TRP A 244 9.64 1.58 -13.82
N ALA A 245 10.22 1.62 -12.63
CA ALA A 245 9.64 2.31 -11.49
C ALA A 245 9.49 3.83 -11.71
N LYS A 246 10.43 4.46 -12.43
CA LYS A 246 10.31 5.88 -12.85
C LYS A 246 9.19 6.06 -13.87
N GLY A 247 9.00 5.11 -14.79
CA GLY A 247 7.92 5.12 -15.80
C GLY A 247 6.53 5.09 -15.13
N ARG A 248 6.36 4.37 -14.03
CA ARG A 248 5.09 4.32 -13.25
C ARG A 248 4.68 5.68 -12.68
N VAL A 249 5.60 6.61 -12.51
CA VAL A 249 5.33 7.97 -12.01
C VAL A 249 4.85 8.91 -13.12
N ALA A 250 5.08 8.59 -14.40
CA ALA A 250 4.79 9.49 -15.51
C ALA A 250 3.31 9.94 -15.58
N PRO A 251 2.28 9.05 -15.47
CA PRO A 251 0.89 9.47 -15.50
C PRO A 251 0.51 10.40 -14.32
N LEU A 252 1.15 10.21 -13.17
CA LEU A 252 0.95 11.07 -12.01
C LEU A 252 1.52 12.46 -12.25
N LYS A 253 2.71 12.56 -12.84
CA LYS A 253 3.36 13.84 -13.22
C LYS A 253 2.52 14.63 -14.22
N GLU A 254 1.94 13.96 -15.21
CA GLU A 254 1.04 14.60 -16.17
C GLU A 254 -0.19 15.19 -15.48
N ARG A 255 -0.81 14.45 -14.56
CA ARG A 255 -1.94 14.96 -13.76
C ARG A 255 -1.54 16.15 -12.88
N HIS A 256 -0.36 16.11 -12.25
CA HIS A 256 0.17 17.18 -11.44
C HIS A 256 0.48 18.45 -12.27
N ALA A 257 1.00 18.28 -13.48
CA ALA A 257 1.23 19.38 -14.40
C ALA A 257 -0.09 20.04 -14.84
N ALA A 258 -1.12 19.23 -15.15
CA ALA A 258 -2.45 19.72 -15.48
C ALA A 258 -3.11 20.46 -14.29
N GLU A 259 -2.99 19.92 -13.07
CA GLU A 259 -3.47 20.60 -11.86
C GLU A 259 -2.79 21.95 -11.63
N LEU A 260 -1.45 22.02 -11.79
CA LEU A 260 -0.72 23.27 -11.67
C LEU A 260 -1.17 24.30 -12.72
N ALA A 261 -1.35 23.87 -13.97
CA ALA A 261 -1.81 24.74 -15.04
C ALA A 261 -3.23 25.29 -14.75
N GLN A 262 -4.14 24.45 -14.26
CA GLN A 262 -5.49 24.87 -13.88
C GLN A 262 -5.45 25.88 -12.72
N LEU A 263 -4.65 25.63 -11.69
CA LEU A 263 -4.49 26.56 -10.56
C LEU A 263 -3.87 27.90 -11.01
N GLU A 264 -2.93 27.88 -11.97
CA GLU A 264 -2.35 29.09 -12.55
C GLU A 264 -3.38 29.93 -13.30
N GLU A 265 -4.30 29.27 -14.02
CA GLU A 265 -5.43 29.92 -14.67
C GLU A 265 -6.42 30.50 -13.64
N ASP A 266 -6.82 29.70 -12.65
CA ASP A 266 -7.78 30.09 -11.61
C ASP A 266 -7.30 31.30 -10.79
N PHE A 267 -6.00 31.42 -10.53
CA PHE A 267 -5.39 32.53 -9.81
C PHE A 267 -4.96 33.70 -10.73
N GLY A 268 -5.13 33.58 -12.04
CA GLY A 268 -4.72 34.61 -13.01
C GLY A 268 -3.22 34.83 -12.99
N VAL A 269 -2.42 33.77 -12.90
CA VAL A 269 -0.96 33.85 -12.84
C VAL A 269 -0.40 34.32 -14.19
N ASP A 270 0.40 35.40 -14.20
CA ASP A 270 1.00 35.92 -15.42
C ASP A 270 2.22 35.08 -15.89
N ALA A 271 2.70 35.33 -17.09
CA ALA A 271 3.86 34.62 -17.68
C ALA A 271 5.17 34.77 -16.86
N ARG A 272 5.20 35.66 -15.87
CA ARG A 272 6.32 35.83 -14.93
C ARG A 272 6.09 35.08 -13.62
N GLY A 273 5.01 34.32 -13.51
CA GLY A 273 4.65 33.54 -12.31
C GLY A 273 4.07 34.41 -11.17
N LYS A 274 3.61 35.62 -11.44
CA LYS A 274 3.00 36.52 -10.45
C LYS A 274 1.49 36.29 -10.45
N GLY A 275 0.90 36.10 -9.28
CA GLY A 275 -0.54 35.85 -9.10
C GLY A 275 -0.81 34.77 -8.07
N TRP A 276 0.15 33.91 -7.79
CA TRP A 276 0.03 32.91 -6.76
C TRP A 276 -0.19 33.54 -5.37
N PRO A 277 -1.14 33.00 -4.57
CA PRO A 277 -1.19 33.33 -3.15
C PRO A 277 0.13 32.97 -2.45
N PRO A 278 0.58 33.76 -1.46
CA PRO A 278 1.85 33.54 -0.78
C PRO A 278 2.02 32.11 -0.27
N GLY A 279 3.10 31.45 -0.69
CA GLY A 279 3.44 30.08 -0.26
C GLY A 279 2.67 28.95 -0.93
N MET A 280 1.54 29.20 -1.62
CA MET A 280 0.67 28.16 -2.17
C MET A 280 1.36 27.33 -3.26
N LYS A 281 2.04 27.95 -4.22
CA LYS A 281 2.77 27.22 -5.27
C LYS A 281 3.75 26.22 -4.67
N ALA A 282 4.54 26.67 -3.69
CA ALA A 282 5.51 25.80 -3.00
C ALA A 282 4.83 24.67 -2.20
N GLN A 283 3.66 24.93 -1.64
CA GLN A 283 2.89 23.89 -0.94
C GLN A 283 2.37 22.83 -1.91
N VAL A 284 1.78 23.22 -3.04
CA VAL A 284 1.30 22.31 -4.08
C VAL A 284 2.45 21.48 -4.64
N GLN A 285 3.58 22.14 -5.01
CA GLN A 285 4.75 21.42 -5.51
C GLN A 285 5.30 20.41 -4.50
N ARG A 286 5.45 20.78 -3.22
CA ARG A 286 5.86 19.82 -2.18
C ARG A 286 4.91 18.66 -2.05
N ARG A 287 3.59 18.87 -2.19
CA ARG A 287 2.60 17.79 -2.20
C ARG A 287 2.82 16.86 -3.40
N HIS A 288 2.98 17.40 -4.60
CA HIS A 288 3.26 16.64 -5.82
C HIS A 288 4.54 15.81 -5.70
N ASP A 289 5.66 16.42 -5.29
CA ASP A 289 6.94 15.73 -5.09
C ASP A 289 6.82 14.56 -4.10
N ARG A 290 5.98 14.70 -3.08
CA ARG A 290 5.76 13.64 -2.09
C ARG A 290 4.97 12.48 -2.67
N LEU A 291 3.90 12.77 -3.40
CA LEU A 291 3.08 11.76 -4.07
C LEU A 291 3.88 11.00 -5.13
N GLU A 292 4.67 11.69 -5.93
CA GLU A 292 5.53 11.08 -6.95
C GLU A 292 6.61 10.16 -6.34
N ARG A 293 7.26 10.61 -5.26
CA ARG A 293 8.20 9.76 -4.51
C ARG A 293 7.51 8.56 -3.86
N GLY A 294 6.27 8.74 -3.39
CA GLY A 294 5.45 7.66 -2.86
C GLY A 294 5.13 6.60 -3.91
N GLU A 295 4.73 7.02 -5.11
CA GLU A 295 4.43 6.12 -6.23
C GLU A 295 5.69 5.36 -6.70
N GLN A 296 6.81 6.06 -6.85
CA GLN A 296 8.07 5.39 -7.19
C GLN A 296 8.47 4.33 -6.16
N ARG A 297 8.32 4.63 -4.86
CA ARG A 297 8.59 3.64 -3.80
C ARG A 297 7.65 2.45 -3.86
N ARG A 298 6.36 2.68 -4.17
CA ARG A 298 5.38 1.61 -4.34
C ARG A 298 5.78 0.69 -5.50
N ALA A 299 6.16 1.25 -6.64
CA ALA A 299 6.64 0.49 -7.79
C ALA A 299 7.90 -0.33 -7.47
N LEU A 300 8.89 0.25 -6.79
CA LEU A 300 10.08 -0.48 -6.32
C LEU A 300 9.73 -1.57 -5.30
N GLY A 301 8.76 -1.31 -4.43
CA GLY A 301 8.21 -2.30 -3.49
C GLY A 301 7.62 -3.51 -4.21
N MET A 302 6.89 -3.30 -5.32
CA MET A 302 6.36 -4.40 -6.15
C MET A 302 7.45 -5.28 -6.72
N VAL A 303 8.56 -4.70 -7.18
CA VAL A 303 9.73 -5.49 -7.64
C VAL A 303 10.25 -6.38 -6.53
N LEU A 304 10.42 -5.82 -5.32
CA LEU A 304 10.88 -6.58 -4.15
C LEU A 304 9.91 -7.69 -3.76
N ASP A 305 8.60 -7.43 -3.84
CA ASP A 305 7.57 -8.43 -3.56
C ASP A 305 7.60 -9.58 -4.57
N ASN A 306 7.75 -9.26 -5.86
CA ASN A 306 7.86 -10.28 -6.90
C ASN A 306 9.08 -11.17 -6.66
N LEU A 307 10.25 -10.59 -6.38
CA LEU A 307 11.46 -11.34 -6.06
C LEU A 307 11.30 -12.16 -4.76
N ALA A 308 10.70 -11.59 -3.72
CA ALA A 308 10.49 -12.28 -2.46
C ALA A 308 9.57 -13.49 -2.60
N THR A 309 8.44 -13.35 -3.32
CA THR A 309 7.49 -14.44 -3.55
C THR A 309 8.11 -15.55 -4.40
N TYR A 310 8.88 -15.20 -5.42
CA TYR A 310 9.57 -16.19 -6.25
C TYR A 310 10.66 -16.94 -5.46
N LEU A 311 11.51 -16.23 -4.71
CA LEU A 311 12.51 -16.87 -3.84
C LEU A 311 11.88 -17.76 -2.78
N ARG A 312 10.73 -17.36 -2.22
CA ARG A 312 9.97 -18.22 -1.29
C ARG A 312 9.49 -19.49 -1.98
N ASP A 313 8.92 -19.37 -3.17
CA ASP A 313 8.42 -20.52 -3.93
C ASP A 313 9.54 -21.48 -4.31
N LEU A 314 10.75 -20.99 -4.59
CA LEU A 314 11.94 -21.85 -4.77
C LEU A 314 12.23 -22.71 -3.54
N LEU A 315 12.04 -22.18 -2.32
CA LEU A 315 12.19 -22.98 -1.09
C LEU A 315 11.09 -24.02 -0.96
N VAL A 316 9.84 -23.71 -1.34
CA VAL A 316 8.74 -24.67 -1.34
C VAL A 316 9.03 -25.82 -2.29
N VAL A 317 9.42 -25.53 -3.53
CA VAL A 317 9.78 -26.55 -4.53
C VAL A 317 11.00 -27.37 -4.10
N ALA A 318 12.07 -26.72 -3.62
CA ALA A 318 13.28 -27.41 -3.17
C ALA A 318 13.08 -28.31 -1.94
N SER A 319 11.98 -28.15 -1.22
CA SER A 319 11.61 -28.92 -0.04
C SER A 319 10.51 -29.93 -0.30
N ASP A 320 10.15 -30.20 -1.56
CA ASP A 320 9.00 -31.03 -1.96
C ASP A 320 7.70 -30.61 -1.24
N GLY A 321 7.55 -29.27 -1.04
CA GLY A 321 6.39 -28.71 -0.37
C GLY A 321 5.13 -28.77 -1.23
N ASP A 322 3.97 -28.48 -0.58
CA ASP A 322 2.66 -28.51 -1.23
C ASP A 322 2.59 -27.45 -2.35
N SER A 323 2.25 -27.88 -3.57
CA SER A 323 2.07 -27.00 -4.73
C SER A 323 0.95 -25.98 -4.51
N ASP A 324 -0.03 -26.28 -3.66
CA ASP A 324 -1.09 -25.32 -3.30
C ASP A 324 -0.56 -24.10 -2.50
N ALA A 325 0.62 -24.26 -1.90
CA ALA A 325 1.30 -23.15 -1.22
C ALA A 325 2.02 -22.20 -2.17
N LEU A 326 2.20 -22.55 -3.45
CA LEU A 326 2.90 -21.70 -4.42
C LEU A 326 2.08 -20.45 -4.75
N VAL A 327 2.79 -19.33 -4.89
CA VAL A 327 2.25 -18.03 -5.32
C VAL A 327 2.38 -17.87 -6.84
N ASN A 328 3.55 -18.20 -7.39
CA ASN A 328 3.89 -18.02 -8.80
C ASN A 328 3.60 -19.30 -9.61
N VAL A 329 2.32 -19.73 -9.62
CA VAL A 329 1.89 -20.97 -10.28
C VAL A 329 2.01 -20.95 -11.80
N ASP A 330 2.06 -19.78 -12.40
CA ASP A 330 2.28 -19.52 -13.82
C ASP A 330 3.74 -19.67 -14.25
N HIS A 331 4.68 -19.78 -13.29
CA HIS A 331 6.11 -19.97 -13.50
C HIS A 331 6.64 -21.30 -12.93
N LEU A 332 5.82 -22.33 -12.91
CA LEU A 332 6.19 -23.60 -12.27
C LEU A 332 7.44 -24.24 -12.90
N ASP A 333 7.51 -24.30 -14.23
CA ASP A 333 8.66 -24.84 -14.96
C ASP A 333 9.95 -24.06 -14.65
N ASP A 334 9.86 -22.77 -14.50
CA ASP A 334 11.00 -21.90 -14.12
C ASP A 334 11.42 -22.16 -12.67
N LEU A 335 10.45 -22.29 -11.77
CA LEU A 335 10.69 -22.59 -10.36
C LEU A 335 11.37 -23.94 -10.19
N GLU A 336 10.91 -24.99 -10.88
CA GLU A 336 11.52 -26.33 -10.84
C GLU A 336 12.96 -26.32 -11.38
N ARG A 337 13.18 -25.63 -12.51
CA ARG A 337 14.51 -25.45 -13.09
C ARG A 337 15.46 -24.73 -12.15
N ASP A 338 15.02 -23.63 -11.56
CA ASP A 338 15.84 -22.77 -10.73
C ASP A 338 16.07 -23.38 -9.34
N ALA A 339 15.11 -24.14 -8.79
CA ALA A 339 15.28 -24.87 -7.54
C ALA A 339 16.38 -25.95 -7.64
N GLN A 340 16.56 -26.56 -8.83
CA GLN A 340 17.66 -27.50 -9.08
C GLN A 340 19.03 -26.82 -9.20
N ARG A 341 19.06 -25.54 -9.58
CA ARG A 341 20.28 -24.76 -9.81
C ARG A 341 20.77 -24.02 -8.57
N LEU A 342 19.86 -23.69 -7.65
CA LEU A 342 20.11 -22.80 -6.52
C LEU A 342 20.11 -23.55 -5.20
N PRO A 343 21.20 -23.53 -4.42
CA PRO A 343 21.18 -24.10 -3.09
C PRO A 343 20.25 -23.28 -2.16
N ALA A 344 19.48 -23.96 -1.31
CA ALA A 344 18.54 -23.32 -0.38
C ALA A 344 19.18 -22.20 0.45
N ALA A 345 20.46 -22.34 0.85
CA ALA A 345 21.19 -21.30 1.57
C ALA A 345 21.36 -19.99 0.75
N ALA A 346 21.52 -20.11 -0.58
CA ALA A 346 21.60 -18.92 -1.46
C ALA A 346 20.23 -18.24 -1.56
N VAL A 347 19.15 -19.01 -1.64
CA VAL A 347 17.79 -18.47 -1.67
C VAL A 347 17.45 -17.74 -0.36
N VAL A 348 17.78 -18.29 0.80
CA VAL A 348 17.62 -17.63 2.11
C VAL A 348 18.43 -16.33 2.17
N THR A 349 19.68 -16.34 1.69
CA THR A 349 20.51 -15.13 1.60
C THR A 349 19.86 -14.07 0.71
N GLY A 350 19.25 -14.49 -0.39
CA GLY A 350 18.48 -13.65 -1.30
C GLY A 350 17.28 -12.99 -0.62
N LEU A 351 16.47 -13.77 0.10
CA LEU A 351 15.33 -13.23 0.87
C LEU A 351 15.78 -12.20 1.90
N GLN A 352 16.86 -12.48 2.64
CA GLN A 352 17.44 -11.50 3.58
C GLN A 352 17.95 -10.23 2.86
N ALA A 353 18.46 -10.36 1.64
CA ALA A 353 18.90 -9.20 0.85
C ALA A 353 17.71 -8.37 0.37
N VAL A 354 16.59 -9.00 -0.02
CA VAL A 354 15.33 -8.31 -0.35
C VAL A 354 14.85 -7.49 0.85
N GLU A 355 14.79 -8.07 2.05
CA GLU A 355 14.35 -7.36 3.25
C GLU A 355 15.29 -6.20 3.63
N ARG A 356 16.61 -6.38 3.51
CA ARG A 356 17.56 -5.27 3.71
C ARG A 356 17.38 -4.15 2.70
N CYS A 357 17.09 -4.48 1.43
CA CYS A 357 16.81 -3.49 0.39
C CYS A 357 15.52 -2.72 0.73
N ARG A 358 14.45 -3.42 1.12
CA ARG A 358 13.17 -2.83 1.54
C ARG A 358 13.37 -1.83 2.68
N ALA A 359 14.00 -2.26 3.76
CA ALA A 359 14.28 -1.41 4.92
C ALA A 359 15.14 -0.17 4.58
N ALA A 360 16.08 -0.31 3.63
CA ALA A 360 16.91 0.81 3.18
C ALA A 360 16.10 1.82 2.35
N LEU A 361 15.21 1.36 1.46
CA LEU A 361 14.32 2.22 0.67
C LEU A 361 13.33 2.99 1.56
N GLU A 362 12.82 2.38 2.61
CA GLU A 362 11.98 3.05 3.61
C GLU A 362 12.71 4.18 4.33
N ARG A 363 14.01 4.06 4.52
CA ARG A 363 14.88 5.10 5.10
C ARG A 363 15.45 6.07 4.07
N ASN A 364 14.80 6.18 2.88
CA ASN A 364 15.22 7.03 1.77
C ASN A 364 16.61 6.67 1.19
N GLY A 365 17.04 5.41 1.27
CA GLY A 365 18.25 4.92 0.60
C GLY A 365 18.16 5.11 -0.92
N ASN A 366 19.30 5.37 -1.56
CA ASN A 366 19.35 5.51 -3.02
C ASN A 366 18.90 4.20 -3.69
N PRO A 367 17.82 4.19 -4.50
CA PRO A 367 17.27 2.96 -5.08
C PRO A 367 18.28 2.18 -5.92
N GLU A 368 19.01 2.84 -6.79
CA GLU A 368 19.97 2.19 -7.68
C GLU A 368 21.02 1.43 -6.87
N LEU A 369 21.63 2.07 -5.88
CA LEU A 369 22.61 1.45 -4.99
C LEU A 369 22.04 0.27 -4.18
N GLN A 370 20.78 0.39 -3.70
CA GLN A 370 20.17 -0.69 -2.91
C GLN A 370 19.84 -1.90 -3.79
N PHE A 371 19.36 -1.70 -5.01
CA PHE A 371 19.14 -2.78 -5.98
C PHE A 371 20.45 -3.39 -6.48
N GLU A 372 21.52 -2.61 -6.69
CA GLU A 372 22.84 -3.16 -6.99
C GLU A 372 23.31 -4.11 -5.88
N ARG A 373 23.20 -3.71 -4.61
CA ARG A 373 23.55 -4.55 -3.46
C ARG A 373 22.71 -5.81 -3.39
N LEU A 374 21.40 -5.70 -3.66
CA LEU A 374 20.48 -6.84 -3.70
C LEU A 374 20.88 -7.81 -4.81
N LEU A 375 21.00 -7.34 -6.05
CA LEU A 375 21.31 -8.20 -7.19
C LEU A 375 22.73 -8.80 -7.11
N LEU A 376 23.71 -8.10 -6.56
CA LEU A 376 25.03 -8.67 -6.28
C LEU A 376 24.95 -9.78 -5.21
N ALA A 377 24.14 -9.60 -4.17
CA ALA A 377 23.95 -10.64 -3.14
C ALA A 377 23.29 -11.90 -3.71
N LEU A 378 22.45 -11.77 -4.75
CA LEU A 378 21.88 -12.89 -5.50
C LEU A 378 22.88 -13.47 -6.52
N ALA A 379 23.54 -12.62 -7.29
CA ALA A 379 24.41 -13.04 -8.40
C ALA A 379 25.63 -13.84 -7.94
N LEU A 380 26.29 -13.44 -6.85
CA LEU A 380 27.52 -14.08 -6.40
C LEU A 380 27.37 -15.55 -6.02
N PRO A 381 26.37 -15.96 -5.20
CA PRO A 381 26.13 -17.37 -4.89
C PRO A 381 25.67 -18.17 -6.11
N ILE A 382 24.80 -17.61 -6.95
CA ILE A 382 24.27 -18.23 -8.17
C ILE A 382 25.41 -18.55 -9.12
N TYR A 383 26.22 -17.56 -9.44
CA TYR A 383 27.35 -17.70 -10.36
C TYR A 383 28.42 -18.66 -9.83
N ALA A 384 28.74 -18.60 -8.54
CA ALA A 384 29.70 -19.52 -7.92
C ALA A 384 29.22 -20.98 -7.98
N HIS A 385 27.93 -21.23 -7.78
CA HIS A 385 27.36 -22.56 -7.88
C HIS A 385 27.37 -23.09 -9.31
N ALA A 386 26.95 -22.27 -10.28
CA ALA A 386 26.99 -22.63 -11.71
C ALA A 386 28.41 -22.94 -12.20
N ALA A 387 29.39 -22.12 -11.80
CA ALA A 387 30.79 -22.34 -12.12
C ALA A 387 31.35 -23.65 -11.54
N LYS A 388 30.92 -24.03 -10.30
CA LYS A 388 31.31 -25.28 -9.68
C LYS A 388 30.69 -26.49 -10.39
N ALA A 389 29.41 -26.41 -10.76
CA ALA A 389 28.73 -27.46 -11.52
C ALA A 389 29.38 -27.69 -12.91
N ALA A 390 29.70 -26.61 -13.61
CA ALA A 390 30.38 -26.66 -14.91
C ALA A 390 31.80 -27.28 -14.83
N ARG A 391 32.51 -27.10 -13.72
CA ARG A 391 33.82 -27.75 -13.46
C ARG A 391 33.68 -29.23 -13.15
N ALA A 392 32.61 -29.63 -12.44
CA ALA A 392 32.36 -31.04 -12.08
C ALA A 392 31.89 -31.87 -13.30
N ALA A 393 31.32 -31.24 -14.31
CA ALA A 393 30.88 -31.90 -15.57
C ALA A 393 31.97 -32.06 -16.62
N ARG A 394 33.19 -31.51 -16.39
CA ARG A 394 34.41 -31.68 -17.21
C ARG A 394 35.31 -32.72 -16.62
#